data_40df6919e7f6b543bc693ecd2b65f42e
#
_entry.id   40df6919e7f6b543bc693ecd2b65f42e
#
_cell.length_a   1.000
_cell.length_b   1.000
_cell.length_c   1.000
_cell.angle_alpha   90.00
_cell.angle_beta   90.00
_cell.angle_gamma   90.00
#
_symmetry.space_group_name_H-M   'P 1'
#
loop_
_entity.id
_entity.type
_entity.pdbx_description
1 polymer ?
#
loop_
_entity_poly.entity_id
_entity_poly.type
_entity_poly.pdbx_seq_one_letter_code
_entity_poly.pdbx_strand_id
1 'polypeptide(L)'
;MIANSLRKCRIDAVAKTNKISCIIPRFRFDIFGPMDLVEEVVLGYGIENLKPSLPTSISVGQKNAITKVLDSLSLIMIGLGYTEALNSSLVSNKIQNELTNRSNSEVIQVIESKSLEHTILRDAIMPGLLENLSKNVHEQYPQKLFEIGTVFLKANPIREDTHLAGISAHKDTNFSEIKSILQSSLKIGFNIECETKTSSNPIFSEGRMANILVNNKIVGVLGEIDPKVIDNFKIRVPVTAFEIQLSGLIFD
;
A
#
# COMPACT_ATOMS: atom_id res chain seq x y z
N MET A 1 -45.35 17.89 8.47
CA MET A 1 -44.06 18.00 7.74
C MET A 1 -43.44 16.63 7.52
N ILE A 2 -42.96 15.91 8.54
CA ILE A 2 -42.25 14.62 8.41
C ILE A 2 -43.00 13.57 7.58
N ALA A 3 -44.29 13.29 7.89
CA ALA A 3 -45.08 12.33 7.13
C ALA A 3 -45.23 12.69 5.64
N ASN A 4 -45.26 14.00 5.31
CA ASN A 4 -45.30 14.44 3.92
C ASN A 4 -43.96 14.25 3.21
N SER A 5 -42.83 14.43 3.91
CA SER A 5 -41.50 14.15 3.36
C SER A 5 -41.32 12.67 3.04
N LEU A 6 -41.73 11.78 3.95
CA LEU A 6 -41.70 10.33 3.71
C LEU A 6 -42.58 9.91 2.53
N ARG A 7 -43.76 10.50 2.38
CA ARG A 7 -44.63 10.21 1.22
C ARG A 7 -44.01 10.63 -0.11
N LYS A 8 -43.24 11.74 -0.15
CA LYS A 8 -42.48 12.11 -1.35
C LYS A 8 -41.47 11.04 -1.73
N CYS A 9 -40.90 10.36 -0.73
CA CYS A 9 -39.99 9.22 -0.93
C CYS A 9 -40.71 7.87 -1.11
N ARG A 10 -42.04 7.90 -1.39
CA ARG A 10 -42.90 6.70 -1.61
C ARG A 10 -42.99 5.77 -0.39
N ILE A 11 -42.85 6.33 0.82
CA ILE A 11 -43.05 5.62 2.07
C ILE A 11 -44.36 6.10 2.67
N ASP A 12 -45.32 5.18 2.83
CA ASP A 12 -46.60 5.52 3.48
C ASP A 12 -46.37 5.85 4.94
N ALA A 13 -46.83 7.02 5.34
CA ALA A 13 -46.64 7.53 6.70
C ALA A 13 -47.88 8.22 7.25
N VAL A 14 -48.25 7.87 8.48
CA VAL A 14 -49.34 8.45 9.22
C VAL A 14 -48.83 9.01 10.55
N ALA A 15 -49.07 10.31 10.75
CA ALA A 15 -48.71 10.97 12.01
C ALA A 15 -49.76 10.66 13.09
N LYS A 16 -49.32 10.20 14.26
CA LYS A 16 -50.06 10.07 15.51
C LYS A 16 -49.46 11.06 16.50
N THR A 17 -50.11 11.29 17.62
CA THR A 17 -49.79 12.37 18.58
C THR A 17 -48.27 12.53 18.86
N ASN A 18 -47.51 11.44 19.10
CA ASN A 18 -46.07 11.48 19.38
C ASN A 18 -45.24 10.49 18.53
N LYS A 19 -45.85 9.88 17.53
CA LYS A 19 -45.19 8.86 16.71
C LYS A 19 -45.61 8.99 15.25
N ILE A 20 -44.77 8.57 14.35
CA ILE A 20 -45.09 8.41 12.94
C ILE A 20 -45.07 6.92 12.64
N SER A 21 -46.18 6.40 12.15
CA SER A 21 -46.28 5.02 11.71
C SER A 21 -45.97 4.98 10.21
N CYS A 22 -44.95 4.21 9.83
CA CYS A 22 -44.52 4.07 8.44
C CYS A 22 -44.76 2.66 7.96
N ILE A 23 -45.14 2.52 6.70
CA ILE A 23 -45.21 1.23 6.00
C ILE A 23 -44.14 1.25 4.92
N ILE A 24 -43.10 0.41 5.10
CA ILE A 24 -41.97 0.29 4.18
C ILE A 24 -42.38 -0.61 3.00
N PRO A 25 -42.29 -0.13 1.73
CA PRO A 25 -42.54 -0.96 0.58
C PRO A 25 -41.55 -2.14 0.49
N ARG A 26 -42.01 -3.31 0.04
CA ARG A 26 -41.19 -4.52 -0.05
C ARG A 26 -39.98 -4.41 -0.96
N PHE A 27 -39.91 -3.45 -1.86
CA PHE A 27 -38.75 -3.22 -2.73
C PHE A 27 -37.63 -2.38 -2.09
N ARG A 28 -37.87 -1.77 -0.91
CA ARG A 28 -36.89 -0.99 -0.15
C ARG A 28 -36.17 -1.90 0.83
N PHE A 29 -35.13 -2.59 0.34
CA PHE A 29 -34.30 -3.50 1.15
C PHE A 29 -33.23 -2.78 1.96
N ASP A 30 -33.10 -1.48 1.76
CA ASP A 30 -32.10 -0.59 2.34
C ASP A 30 -32.54 0.02 3.68
N ILE A 31 -33.82 -0.07 4.04
CA ILE A 31 -34.37 0.51 5.27
C ILE A 31 -34.39 -0.55 6.37
N PHE A 32 -33.42 -0.52 7.27
CA PHE A 32 -33.28 -1.46 8.37
C PHE A 32 -33.73 -0.90 9.72
N GLY A 33 -33.79 0.43 9.86
CA GLY A 33 -34.06 1.05 11.15
C GLY A 33 -34.59 2.49 11.09
N PRO A 34 -34.85 3.09 12.26
CA PRO A 34 -35.35 4.45 12.33
C PRO A 34 -34.46 5.52 11.72
N MET A 35 -33.12 5.30 11.72
CA MET A 35 -32.19 6.29 11.17
C MET A 35 -32.28 6.37 9.65
N ASP A 36 -32.54 5.26 8.96
CA ASP A 36 -32.76 5.25 7.51
C ASP A 36 -34.02 6.06 7.14
N LEU A 37 -35.06 6.01 8.00
CA LEU A 37 -36.24 6.85 7.84
C LEU A 37 -35.95 8.32 8.09
N VAL A 38 -35.01 8.68 8.97
CA VAL A 38 -34.57 10.06 9.16
C VAL A 38 -33.89 10.58 7.89
N GLU A 39 -33.06 9.77 7.23
CA GLU A 39 -32.45 10.10 5.93
C GLU A 39 -33.55 10.37 4.88
N GLU A 40 -34.53 9.50 4.75
CA GLU A 40 -35.67 9.69 3.84
C GLU A 40 -36.48 10.95 4.14
N VAL A 41 -36.62 11.32 5.42
CA VAL A 41 -37.25 12.58 5.80
C VAL A 41 -36.44 13.77 5.30
N VAL A 42 -35.12 13.73 5.43
CA VAL A 42 -34.22 14.80 4.96
C VAL A 42 -34.28 14.94 3.44
N LEU A 43 -34.25 13.84 2.72
CA LEU A 43 -34.39 13.83 1.26
C LEU A 43 -35.75 14.38 0.81
N GLY A 44 -36.84 13.92 1.41
CA GLY A 44 -38.19 14.39 1.07
C GLY A 44 -38.51 15.82 1.52
N TYR A 45 -37.78 16.32 2.52
CA TYR A 45 -37.86 17.74 2.94
C TYR A 45 -37.08 18.64 1.97
N GLY A 46 -35.99 18.15 1.44
CA GLY A 46 -35.02 18.87 0.63
C GLY A 46 -33.82 19.28 1.48
N ILE A 47 -32.65 18.69 1.20
CA ILE A 47 -31.43 18.93 1.97
C ILE A 47 -31.00 20.41 1.92
N GLU A 48 -31.32 21.10 0.84
CA GLU A 48 -31.08 22.52 0.62
C GLU A 48 -31.84 23.43 1.61
N ASN A 49 -32.91 22.92 2.23
CA ASN A 49 -33.69 23.66 3.24
C ASN A 49 -33.09 23.52 4.64
N LEU A 50 -32.07 22.66 4.82
CA LEU A 50 -31.38 22.50 6.08
C LEU A 50 -30.20 23.48 6.16
N LYS A 51 -30.15 24.24 7.26
CA LYS A 51 -29.00 25.11 7.51
C LYS A 51 -27.81 24.26 7.94
N PRO A 52 -26.68 24.25 7.20
CA PRO A 52 -25.49 23.54 7.63
C PRO A 52 -24.94 24.16 8.93
N SER A 53 -24.56 23.33 9.86
CA SER A 53 -23.81 23.74 11.05
C SER A 53 -22.48 23.00 11.08
N LEU A 54 -21.39 23.73 11.26
CA LEU A 54 -20.08 23.11 11.46
C LEU A 54 -20.04 22.46 12.85
N PRO A 55 -19.54 21.23 12.96
CA PRO A 55 -19.34 20.62 14.28
C PRO A 55 -18.34 21.46 15.08
N THR A 56 -18.69 21.82 16.28
CA THR A 56 -17.80 22.47 17.24
C THR A 56 -16.91 21.40 17.88
N SER A 57 -15.85 21.00 17.18
CA SER A 57 -14.84 20.13 17.76
C SER A 57 -13.69 20.97 18.32
N ILE A 58 -13.33 20.73 19.58
CA ILE A 58 -12.20 21.39 20.24
C ILE A 58 -10.88 20.65 19.94
N SER A 59 -10.96 19.42 19.43
CA SER A 59 -9.78 18.60 19.13
C SER A 59 -9.24 18.88 17.73
N VAL A 60 -7.96 19.19 17.65
CA VAL A 60 -7.20 19.27 16.39
C VAL A 60 -6.52 17.93 16.15
N GLY A 61 -6.76 17.34 14.99
CA GLY A 61 -6.09 16.09 14.60
C GLY A 61 -4.58 16.30 14.45
N GLN A 62 -3.80 15.28 14.81
CA GLN A 62 -2.35 15.28 14.63
C GLN A 62 -1.91 13.99 13.93
N LYS A 63 -0.87 14.09 13.10
CA LYS A 63 -0.17 12.89 12.59
C LYS A 63 0.49 12.17 13.75
N ASN A 64 0.38 10.84 13.80
CA ASN A 64 1.13 10.05 14.78
C ASN A 64 2.64 10.10 14.50
N ALA A 65 3.45 9.65 15.45
CA ALA A 65 4.92 9.70 15.34
C ALA A 65 5.42 8.88 14.15
N ILE A 66 4.87 7.70 13.93
CA ILE A 66 5.23 6.79 12.83
C ILE A 66 5.00 7.48 11.48
N THR A 67 3.81 8.06 11.27
CA THR A 67 3.50 8.75 10.02
C THR A 67 4.48 9.90 9.73
N LYS A 68 4.87 10.68 10.76
CA LYS A 68 5.86 11.76 10.59
C LYS A 68 7.22 11.24 10.13
N VAL A 69 7.64 10.12 10.67
CA VAL A 69 8.91 9.46 10.30
C VAL A 69 8.86 8.96 8.86
N LEU A 70 7.77 8.28 8.48
CA LEU A 70 7.58 7.78 7.11
C LEU A 70 7.50 8.92 6.09
N ASP A 71 6.80 10.02 6.40
CA ASP A 71 6.76 11.22 5.56
C ASP A 71 8.17 11.80 5.35
N SER A 72 9.00 11.84 6.41
CA SER A 72 10.37 12.33 6.30
C SER A 72 11.23 11.43 5.42
N LEU A 73 11.07 10.11 5.54
CA LEU A 73 11.76 9.13 4.70
C LEU A 73 11.37 9.25 3.23
N SER A 74 10.07 9.44 2.97
CA SER A 74 9.57 9.70 1.61
C SER A 74 10.22 10.94 1.00
N LEU A 75 10.29 12.06 1.74
CA LEU A 75 10.96 13.27 1.28
C LEU A 75 12.45 13.06 1.00
N ILE A 76 13.13 12.23 1.79
CA ILE A 76 14.54 11.88 1.56
C ILE A 76 14.69 11.11 0.25
N MET A 77 13.85 10.10 0.01
CA MET A 77 13.88 9.32 -1.23
C MET A 77 13.59 10.18 -2.45
N ILE A 78 12.63 11.10 -2.36
CA ILE A 78 12.35 12.09 -3.41
C ILE A 78 13.58 12.98 -3.65
N GLY A 79 14.24 13.45 -2.58
CA GLY A 79 15.47 14.23 -2.65
C GLY A 79 16.65 13.47 -3.27
N LEU A 80 16.67 12.14 -3.18
CA LEU A 80 17.63 11.26 -3.86
C LEU A 80 17.25 10.95 -5.32
N GLY A 81 16.18 11.56 -5.83
CA GLY A 81 15.74 11.46 -7.22
C GLY A 81 14.83 10.28 -7.53
N TYR A 82 14.17 9.71 -6.51
CA TYR A 82 13.19 8.64 -6.68
C TYR A 82 11.76 9.18 -6.73
N THR A 83 10.92 8.53 -7.50
CA THR A 83 9.46 8.78 -7.55
C THR A 83 8.75 7.78 -6.66
N GLU A 84 7.85 8.27 -5.81
CA GLU A 84 7.04 7.41 -4.95
C GLU A 84 5.97 6.66 -5.76
N ALA A 85 5.87 5.36 -5.53
CA ALA A 85 4.81 4.51 -6.07
C ALA A 85 3.95 3.98 -4.92
N LEU A 86 2.69 3.73 -5.22
CA LEU A 86 1.74 3.09 -4.29
C LEU A 86 1.07 1.94 -5.01
N ASN A 87 1.35 0.73 -4.57
CA ASN A 87 0.81 -0.50 -5.13
C ASN A 87 -0.22 -1.16 -4.20
N SER A 88 -1.09 -2.00 -4.76
CA SER A 88 -2.04 -2.78 -3.98
C SER A 88 -1.31 -3.79 -3.05
N SER A 89 -1.86 -3.98 -1.85
CA SER A 89 -1.43 -5.06 -0.94
C SER A 89 -1.93 -6.43 -1.39
N LEU A 90 -3.01 -6.49 -2.17
CA LEU A 90 -3.51 -7.69 -2.82
C LEU A 90 -2.90 -7.80 -4.21
N VAL A 91 -2.21 -8.90 -4.47
CA VAL A 91 -1.42 -9.13 -5.69
C VAL A 91 -1.67 -10.54 -6.25
N SER A 92 -1.19 -10.80 -7.46
CA SER A 92 -1.22 -12.14 -8.03
C SER A 92 0.00 -12.95 -7.61
N ASN A 93 -0.19 -14.26 -7.43
CA ASN A 93 0.93 -15.18 -7.19
C ASN A 93 1.95 -15.16 -8.33
N LYS A 94 1.48 -14.93 -9.56
CA LYS A 94 2.34 -14.81 -10.74
C LYS A 94 3.38 -13.69 -10.59
N ILE A 95 2.93 -12.48 -10.22
CA ILE A 95 3.82 -11.33 -10.05
C ILE A 95 4.73 -11.51 -8.84
N GLN A 96 4.15 -11.97 -7.73
CA GLN A 96 4.87 -12.04 -6.46
C GLN A 96 5.94 -13.13 -6.45
N ASN A 97 5.69 -14.28 -7.07
CA ASN A 97 6.54 -15.47 -6.97
C ASN A 97 7.06 -15.96 -8.32
N GLU A 98 6.20 -16.21 -9.32
CA GLU A 98 6.61 -16.88 -10.55
C GLU A 98 7.56 -16.02 -11.37
N LEU A 99 7.21 -14.75 -11.64
CA LEU A 99 8.05 -13.85 -12.44
C LEU A 99 9.35 -13.45 -11.72
N THR A 100 9.38 -13.56 -10.40
CA THR A 100 10.56 -13.25 -9.57
C THR A 100 11.42 -14.47 -9.27
N ASN A 101 11.15 -15.63 -9.89
CA ASN A 101 11.83 -16.90 -9.65
C ASN A 101 11.81 -17.36 -8.17
N ARG A 102 10.89 -16.82 -7.36
CA ARG A 102 10.71 -17.27 -5.98
C ARG A 102 9.88 -18.55 -5.97
N SER A 103 10.31 -19.52 -5.17
CA SER A 103 9.44 -20.65 -4.85
C SER A 103 8.18 -20.14 -4.15
N ASN A 104 7.04 -20.82 -4.35
CA ASN A 104 5.80 -20.54 -3.61
C ASN A 104 6.11 -20.53 -2.10
N SER A 105 6.42 -19.34 -1.61
CA SER A 105 6.62 -19.09 -0.20
C SER A 105 5.28 -19.23 0.54
N GLU A 106 5.32 -19.29 1.83
CA GLU A 106 4.13 -19.35 2.68
C GLU A 106 3.33 -18.04 2.62
N VAL A 107 2.72 -17.75 1.46
CA VAL A 107 1.88 -16.57 1.25
C VAL A 107 0.51 -16.72 1.90
N ILE A 108 -0.10 -15.61 2.26
CA ILE A 108 -1.46 -15.55 2.77
C ILE A 108 -2.41 -15.46 1.57
N GLN A 109 -3.26 -16.47 1.41
CA GLN A 109 -4.22 -16.54 0.30
C GLN A 109 -5.57 -15.93 0.69
N VAL A 110 -6.21 -15.27 -0.27
CA VAL A 110 -7.58 -14.77 -0.14
C VAL A 110 -8.55 -15.89 -0.51
N ILE A 111 -9.48 -16.19 0.40
CA ILE A 111 -10.53 -17.18 0.16
C ILE A 111 -11.53 -16.58 -0.85
N GLU A 112 -11.89 -17.35 -1.89
CA GLU A 112 -12.88 -16.97 -2.92
C GLU A 112 -12.60 -15.61 -3.60
N SER A 113 -11.34 -15.36 -3.96
CA SER A 113 -11.00 -14.16 -4.72
C SER A 113 -11.78 -14.10 -6.05
N LYS A 114 -12.44 -12.97 -6.30
CA LYS A 114 -13.18 -12.72 -7.55
C LYS A 114 -12.27 -12.36 -8.73
N SER A 115 -10.99 -12.10 -8.48
CA SER A 115 -10.00 -11.70 -9.48
C SER A 115 -8.76 -12.58 -9.39
N LEU A 116 -8.25 -13.02 -10.55
CA LEU A 116 -6.97 -13.73 -10.64
C LEU A 116 -5.76 -12.83 -10.33
N GLU A 117 -5.94 -11.52 -10.37
CA GLU A 117 -4.89 -10.53 -10.10
C GLU A 117 -4.76 -10.19 -8.61
N HIS A 118 -5.71 -10.60 -7.76
CA HIS A 118 -5.78 -10.25 -6.34
C HIS A 118 -6.01 -11.48 -5.47
N THR A 119 -5.10 -12.47 -5.57
CA THR A 119 -5.27 -13.79 -4.94
C THR A 119 -4.52 -13.96 -3.64
N ILE A 120 -3.50 -13.15 -3.40
CA ILE A 120 -2.64 -13.24 -2.21
C ILE A 120 -2.34 -11.87 -1.62
N LEU A 121 -1.99 -11.82 -0.34
CA LEU A 121 -1.35 -10.65 0.27
C LEU A 121 0.15 -10.67 -0.04
N ARG A 122 0.70 -9.50 -0.39
CA ARG A 122 2.12 -9.34 -0.71
C ARG A 122 2.99 -9.56 0.54
N ASP A 123 4.06 -10.32 0.38
CA ASP A 123 5.10 -10.52 1.40
C ASP A 123 6.38 -9.71 1.10
N ALA A 124 6.42 -9.03 -0.04
CA ALA A 124 7.48 -8.12 -0.46
C ALA A 124 6.91 -7.01 -1.37
N ILE A 125 7.55 -5.86 -1.40
CA ILE A 125 7.16 -4.69 -2.21
C ILE A 125 7.83 -4.72 -3.59
N MET A 126 9.07 -5.19 -3.65
CA MET A 126 9.91 -5.18 -4.86
C MET A 126 9.24 -5.77 -6.11
N PRO A 127 8.47 -6.89 -6.05
CA PRO A 127 7.77 -7.42 -7.22
C PRO A 127 6.76 -6.42 -7.83
N GLY A 128 6.08 -5.64 -7.01
CA GLY A 128 5.17 -4.57 -7.46
C GLY A 128 5.91 -3.44 -8.17
N LEU A 129 7.08 -3.06 -7.69
CA LEU A 129 7.92 -2.05 -8.36
C LEU A 129 8.47 -2.55 -9.70
N LEU A 130 8.82 -3.84 -9.81
CA LEU A 130 9.20 -4.47 -11.09
C LEU A 130 8.01 -4.46 -12.07
N GLU A 131 6.80 -4.73 -11.60
CA GLU A 131 5.59 -4.62 -12.42
C GLU A 131 5.36 -3.19 -12.92
N ASN A 132 5.61 -2.18 -12.06
CA ASN A 132 5.52 -0.78 -12.47
C ASN A 132 6.50 -0.46 -13.60
N LEU A 133 7.76 -0.88 -13.52
CA LEU A 133 8.72 -0.73 -14.60
C LEU A 133 8.27 -1.44 -15.89
N SER A 134 7.72 -2.64 -15.76
CA SER A 134 7.16 -3.42 -16.88
C SER A 134 6.04 -2.68 -17.61
N LYS A 135 5.18 -1.98 -16.89
CA LYS A 135 4.08 -1.18 -17.45
C LYS A 135 4.57 0.15 -18.06
N ASN A 136 5.74 0.64 -17.63
CA ASN A 136 6.31 1.92 -18.02
C ASN A 136 7.55 1.79 -18.94
N VAL A 137 7.72 0.69 -19.66
CA VAL A 137 8.88 0.46 -20.56
C VAL A 137 8.99 1.45 -21.70
N HIS A 138 7.95 2.23 -21.99
CA HIS A 138 7.92 3.26 -23.02
C HIS A 138 8.34 4.64 -22.51
N GLU A 139 8.43 4.80 -21.20
CA GLU A 139 8.86 6.04 -20.58
C GLU A 139 10.39 6.17 -20.60
N GLN A 140 10.86 7.41 -20.47
CA GLN A 140 12.30 7.71 -20.51
C GLN A 140 13.04 7.13 -19.29
N TYR A 141 14.29 6.71 -19.52
CA TYR A 141 15.22 6.30 -18.48
C TYR A 141 16.17 7.45 -18.13
N PRO A 142 16.68 7.54 -16.85
CA PRO A 142 16.53 6.57 -15.78
C PRO A 142 15.14 6.59 -15.13
N GLN A 143 14.60 5.40 -14.79
CA GLN A 143 13.40 5.27 -13.97
C GLN A 143 13.83 4.81 -12.56
N LYS A 144 13.53 5.61 -11.56
CA LYS A 144 13.86 5.36 -10.15
C LYS A 144 12.58 5.45 -9.34
N LEU A 145 12.15 4.33 -8.79
CA LEU A 145 10.89 4.22 -8.04
C LEU A 145 11.18 3.75 -6.62
N PHE A 146 10.38 4.20 -5.67
CA PHE A 146 10.36 3.64 -4.32
C PHE A 146 8.93 3.51 -3.80
N GLU A 147 8.74 2.64 -2.82
CA GLU A 147 7.48 2.50 -2.10
C GLU A 147 7.77 2.26 -0.63
N ILE A 148 7.02 2.93 0.24
CA ILE A 148 6.92 2.63 1.66
C ILE A 148 5.56 2.00 1.88
N GLY A 149 5.51 0.75 2.31
CA GLY A 149 4.25 0.04 2.42
C GLY A 149 4.28 -1.14 3.38
N THR A 150 3.10 -1.67 3.65
CA THR A 150 2.93 -2.85 4.48
C THR A 150 3.09 -4.12 3.66
N VAL A 151 3.81 -5.08 4.23
CA VAL A 151 3.89 -6.48 3.79
C VAL A 151 3.30 -7.40 4.85
N PHE A 152 2.85 -8.58 4.44
CA PHE A 152 2.11 -9.50 5.29
C PHE A 152 2.84 -10.84 5.34
N LEU A 153 3.31 -11.19 6.52
CA LEU A 153 4.05 -12.42 6.76
C LEU A 153 3.16 -13.45 7.45
N LYS A 154 3.18 -14.69 6.92
CA LYS A 154 2.42 -15.78 7.50
C LYS A 154 2.98 -16.13 8.87
N ALA A 155 2.22 -15.86 9.90
CA ALA A 155 2.49 -16.15 11.30
C ALA A 155 1.16 -16.37 12.03
N ASN A 156 1.19 -16.74 13.28
CA ASN A 156 0.00 -16.82 14.11
C ASN A 156 0.21 -15.98 15.41
N PRO A 157 -0.40 -14.78 15.51
CA PRO A 157 -1.21 -14.11 14.50
C PRO A 157 -0.42 -13.67 13.24
N ILE A 158 -1.13 -13.31 12.15
CA ILE A 158 -0.51 -12.72 10.95
C ILE A 158 0.31 -11.50 11.37
N ARG A 159 1.56 -11.40 10.86
CA ARG A 159 2.44 -10.27 11.14
C ARG A 159 2.42 -9.29 9.98
N GLU A 160 2.20 -8.02 10.29
CA GLU A 160 2.31 -6.90 9.37
C GLU A 160 3.62 -6.16 9.65
N ASP A 161 4.43 -5.99 8.60
CA ASP A 161 5.68 -5.22 8.69
C ASP A 161 5.66 -4.06 7.69
N THR A 162 6.24 -2.93 8.09
CA THR A 162 6.43 -1.80 7.20
C THR A 162 7.79 -1.92 6.53
N HIS A 163 7.81 -1.92 5.20
CA HIS A 163 9.01 -1.99 4.39
C HIS A 163 9.22 -0.71 3.58
N LEU A 164 10.48 -0.41 3.28
CA LEU A 164 10.90 0.50 2.22
C LEU A 164 11.56 -0.33 1.14
N ALA A 165 11.09 -0.20 -0.10
CA ALA A 165 11.77 -0.74 -1.27
C ALA A 165 12.10 0.38 -2.26
N GLY A 166 13.25 0.26 -2.90
CA GLY A 166 13.70 1.17 -3.96
C GLY A 166 14.27 0.40 -5.13
N ILE A 167 14.00 0.88 -6.34
CA ILE A 167 14.43 0.25 -7.58
C ILE A 167 14.95 1.31 -8.55
N SER A 168 16.08 1.02 -9.23
CA SER A 168 16.72 1.89 -10.20
C SER A 168 16.91 1.13 -11.52
N ALA A 169 16.38 1.68 -12.61
CA ALA A 169 16.41 1.08 -13.94
C ALA A 169 17.06 2.05 -14.94
N HIS A 170 18.23 1.72 -15.42
CA HIS A 170 18.95 2.40 -16.50
C HIS A 170 20.21 1.63 -16.89
N LYS A 171 20.81 1.98 -18.05
CA LYS A 171 21.95 1.22 -18.63
C LYS A 171 23.18 1.08 -17.74
N ASP A 172 23.45 2.07 -16.88
CA ASP A 172 24.66 2.15 -16.06
C ASP A 172 24.41 1.80 -14.57
N THR A 173 23.18 1.37 -14.23
CA THR A 173 22.85 1.00 -12.84
C THR A 173 23.69 -0.19 -12.37
N ASN A 174 24.11 -0.17 -11.12
CA ASN A 174 24.99 -1.17 -10.54
C ASN A 174 24.80 -1.29 -9.02
N PHE A 175 25.39 -2.34 -8.45
CA PHE A 175 25.34 -2.62 -7.01
C PHE A 175 25.81 -1.44 -6.15
N SER A 176 26.85 -0.71 -6.56
CA SER A 176 27.39 0.41 -5.77
C SER A 176 26.44 1.60 -5.72
N GLU A 177 25.73 1.88 -6.82
CA GLU A 177 24.71 2.92 -6.86
C GLU A 177 23.59 2.63 -5.87
N ILE A 178 22.96 1.46 -5.97
CA ILE A 178 21.82 1.13 -5.12
C ILE A 178 22.21 1.04 -3.63
N LYS A 179 23.42 0.55 -3.34
CA LYS A 179 23.98 0.54 -1.99
C LYS A 179 24.16 1.96 -1.44
N SER A 180 24.70 2.88 -2.24
CA SER A 180 24.91 4.27 -1.86
C SER A 180 23.59 4.98 -1.56
N ILE A 181 22.54 4.75 -2.37
CA ILE A 181 21.20 5.30 -2.14
C ILE A 181 20.63 4.81 -0.80
N LEU A 182 20.69 3.51 -0.55
CA LEU A 182 20.23 2.94 0.71
C LEU A 182 20.99 3.51 1.91
N GLN A 183 22.33 3.54 1.85
CA GLN A 183 23.15 4.07 2.93
C GLN A 183 22.86 5.55 3.19
N SER A 184 22.69 6.33 2.13
CA SER A 184 22.33 7.76 2.24
C SER A 184 20.96 7.94 2.88
N SER A 185 19.96 7.18 2.47
CA SER A 185 18.59 7.28 3.03
C SER A 185 18.56 6.95 4.52
N LEU A 186 19.25 5.90 4.96
CA LEU A 186 19.34 5.51 6.36
C LEU A 186 20.17 6.48 7.20
N LYS A 187 21.29 6.97 6.66
CA LYS A 187 22.15 7.93 7.37
C LYS A 187 21.48 9.29 7.53
N ILE A 188 20.86 9.82 6.47
CA ILE A 188 20.18 11.12 6.52
C ILE A 188 18.91 11.04 7.37
N GLY A 189 18.11 9.97 7.19
CA GLY A 189 16.82 9.83 7.87
C GLY A 189 16.93 9.52 9.35
N PHE A 190 17.89 8.68 9.73
CA PHE A 190 17.89 8.05 11.06
C PHE A 190 19.26 8.02 11.73
N ASN A 191 20.29 8.54 11.08
CA ASN A 191 21.70 8.41 11.51
C ASN A 191 22.13 6.94 11.72
N ILE A 192 21.53 6.02 10.95
CA ILE A 192 21.83 4.57 10.99
C ILE A 192 22.90 4.27 9.94
N GLU A 193 23.91 3.49 10.34
CA GLU A 193 24.90 2.89 9.45
C GLU A 193 24.53 1.44 9.22
N CYS A 194 24.59 0.99 7.96
CA CYS A 194 24.34 -0.39 7.59
C CYS A 194 25.57 -1.03 6.95
N GLU A 195 25.77 -2.29 7.25
CA GLU A 195 26.76 -3.16 6.63
C GLU A 195 26.10 -4.05 5.58
N THR A 196 26.93 -4.62 4.69
CA THR A 196 26.44 -5.56 3.68
C THR A 196 27.24 -6.84 3.76
N LYS A 197 26.55 -7.99 3.73
CA LYS A 197 27.15 -9.32 3.71
C LYS A 197 26.65 -10.09 2.50
N THR A 198 27.57 -10.65 1.72
CA THR A 198 27.24 -11.47 0.54
C THR A 198 26.21 -12.54 0.90
N SER A 199 25.22 -12.71 0.04
CA SER A 199 24.12 -13.67 0.19
C SER A 199 23.64 -14.15 -1.19
N SER A 200 22.64 -15.01 -1.22
CA SER A 200 21.99 -15.47 -2.44
C SER A 200 20.47 -15.41 -2.31
N ASN A 201 19.80 -14.95 -3.37
CA ASN A 201 18.36 -14.92 -3.47
C ASN A 201 17.98 -15.00 -4.96
N PRO A 202 16.99 -15.79 -5.36
CA PRO A 202 16.67 -16.06 -6.77
C PRO A 202 16.22 -14.83 -7.59
N ILE A 203 15.85 -13.72 -6.93
CA ILE A 203 15.49 -12.47 -7.60
C ILE A 203 16.74 -11.75 -8.16
N PHE A 204 17.89 -11.95 -7.54
CA PHE A 204 19.12 -11.22 -7.83
C PHE A 204 20.15 -12.07 -8.54
N SER A 205 21.03 -11.44 -9.29
CA SER A 205 22.18 -12.06 -9.93
C SER A 205 23.14 -12.64 -8.91
N GLU A 206 23.64 -13.84 -9.18
CA GLU A 206 24.60 -14.51 -8.32
C GLU A 206 25.88 -13.68 -8.16
N GLY A 207 26.35 -13.55 -6.93
CA GLY A 207 27.54 -12.75 -6.59
C GLY A 207 27.33 -11.22 -6.64
N ARG A 208 26.13 -10.74 -6.97
CA ARG A 208 25.81 -9.30 -7.07
C ARG A 208 24.67 -8.86 -6.17
N MET A 209 24.51 -9.57 -5.05
CA MET A 209 23.55 -9.22 -4.00
C MET A 209 24.18 -9.35 -2.61
N ALA A 210 23.57 -8.68 -1.65
CA ALA A 210 23.94 -8.77 -0.25
C ALA A 210 22.72 -8.64 0.66
N ASN A 211 22.83 -9.27 1.84
CA ASN A 211 21.99 -8.92 2.97
C ASN A 211 22.44 -7.59 3.56
N ILE A 212 21.48 -6.80 4.00
CA ILE A 212 21.68 -5.54 4.71
C ILE A 212 21.63 -5.82 6.21
N LEU A 213 22.66 -5.40 6.94
CA LEU A 213 22.76 -5.59 8.38
C LEU A 213 22.78 -4.24 9.09
N VAL A 214 22.01 -4.16 10.17
CA VAL A 214 22.07 -3.08 11.15
C VAL A 214 22.19 -3.72 12.52
N ASN A 215 23.19 -3.31 13.30
CA ASN A 215 23.49 -3.92 14.61
C ASN A 215 23.59 -5.46 14.56
N ASN A 216 24.26 -6.00 13.53
CA ASN A 216 24.40 -7.44 13.26
C ASN A 216 23.09 -8.21 12.98
N LYS A 217 21.96 -7.52 12.81
CA LYS A 217 20.68 -8.14 12.41
C LYS A 217 20.43 -7.89 10.94
N ILE A 218 20.00 -8.94 10.22
CA ILE A 218 19.57 -8.80 8.82
C ILE A 218 18.23 -8.05 8.82
N VAL A 219 18.21 -6.91 8.14
CA VAL A 219 17.03 -6.04 8.01
C VAL A 219 16.50 -5.97 6.58
N GLY A 220 17.20 -6.55 5.62
CA GLY A 220 16.77 -6.53 4.22
C GLY A 220 17.81 -7.07 3.25
N VAL A 221 17.57 -6.79 1.97
CA VAL A 221 18.39 -7.25 0.85
C VAL A 221 18.59 -6.14 -0.17
N LEU A 222 19.71 -6.19 -0.91
CA LEU A 222 19.97 -5.32 -2.05
C LEU A 222 20.80 -6.03 -3.11
N GLY A 223 20.68 -5.59 -4.36
CA GLY A 223 21.48 -6.17 -5.43
C GLY A 223 21.04 -5.78 -6.83
N GLU A 224 21.70 -6.40 -7.80
CA GLU A 224 21.35 -6.35 -9.22
C GLU A 224 20.33 -7.44 -9.53
N ILE A 225 19.21 -7.08 -10.15
CA ILE A 225 18.14 -8.02 -10.50
C ILE A 225 18.65 -9.03 -11.55
N ASP A 226 18.30 -10.29 -11.38
CA ASP A 226 18.71 -11.37 -12.30
C ASP A 226 18.14 -11.11 -13.71
N PRO A 227 18.94 -11.30 -14.78
CA PRO A 227 18.50 -11.12 -16.16
C PRO A 227 17.22 -11.92 -16.50
N LYS A 228 17.05 -13.12 -15.96
CA LYS A 228 15.82 -13.92 -16.18
C LYS A 228 14.59 -13.24 -15.59
N VAL A 229 14.73 -12.61 -14.41
CA VAL A 229 13.64 -11.83 -13.79
C VAL A 229 13.34 -10.60 -14.66
N ILE A 230 14.36 -9.88 -15.13
CA ILE A 230 14.23 -8.74 -16.04
C ILE A 230 13.47 -9.16 -17.31
N ASP A 231 13.83 -10.28 -17.91
CA ASP A 231 13.17 -10.83 -19.11
C ASP A 231 11.71 -11.24 -18.82
N ASN A 232 11.45 -11.88 -17.68
CA ASN A 232 10.10 -12.26 -17.25
C ASN A 232 9.15 -11.03 -17.17
N PHE A 233 9.66 -9.90 -16.67
CA PHE A 233 8.93 -8.64 -16.61
C PHE A 233 9.01 -7.81 -17.92
N LYS A 234 9.73 -8.29 -18.95
CA LYS A 234 9.93 -7.60 -20.24
C LYS A 234 10.54 -6.20 -20.10
N ILE A 235 11.38 -6.01 -19.10
CA ILE A 235 12.13 -4.78 -18.88
C ILE A 235 13.35 -4.80 -19.81
N ARG A 236 13.77 -3.63 -20.34
CA ARG A 236 14.77 -3.54 -21.42
C ARG A 236 16.14 -3.07 -21.00
N VAL A 237 16.31 -2.74 -19.73
CA VAL A 237 17.56 -2.20 -19.17
C VAL A 237 17.92 -2.95 -17.88
N PRO A 238 19.18 -2.92 -17.46
CA PRO A 238 19.57 -3.42 -16.14
C PRO A 238 18.76 -2.75 -15.02
N VAL A 239 18.54 -3.50 -13.96
CA VAL A 239 17.77 -3.06 -12.80
C VAL A 239 18.52 -3.42 -11.53
N THR A 240 18.55 -2.47 -10.59
CA THR A 240 19.02 -2.71 -9.21
C THR A 240 17.94 -2.39 -8.23
N ALA A 241 17.89 -3.08 -7.10
CA ALA A 241 16.86 -2.87 -6.10
C ALA A 241 17.38 -3.12 -4.69
N PHE A 242 16.69 -2.53 -3.71
CA PHE A 242 16.78 -2.90 -2.31
C PHE A 242 15.39 -2.98 -1.70
N GLU A 243 15.27 -3.78 -0.65
CA GLU A 243 14.09 -3.79 0.21
C GLU A 243 14.53 -4.01 1.65
N ILE A 244 14.07 -3.13 2.57
CA ILE A 244 14.38 -3.19 3.99
C ILE A 244 13.11 -3.17 4.84
N GLN A 245 13.14 -3.89 5.93
CA GLN A 245 12.16 -3.84 6.99
C GLN A 245 12.42 -2.62 7.86
N LEU A 246 11.41 -1.75 8.01
CA LEU A 246 11.47 -0.57 8.86
C LEU A 246 11.00 -0.86 10.30
N SER A 247 10.09 -1.82 10.46
CA SER A 247 9.64 -2.28 11.79
C SER A 247 10.82 -2.84 12.59
N GLY A 248 10.98 -2.42 13.84
CA GLY A 248 12.13 -2.80 14.68
C GLY A 248 13.46 -2.12 14.34
N LEU A 249 13.48 -1.24 13.34
CA LEU A 249 14.63 -0.42 12.97
C LEU A 249 14.41 1.04 13.33
N ILE A 250 13.16 1.49 13.19
CA ILE A 250 12.73 2.87 13.37
C ILE A 250 11.60 2.96 14.41
N PHE A 251 10.87 1.86 14.60
CA PHE A 251 9.75 1.77 15.51
C PHE A 251 10.04 0.67 16.53
N ASP A 252 10.35 1.04 17.74
CA ASP A 252 10.35 0.16 18.93
C ASP A 252 8.96 0.07 19.53
#